data_672621129c58250b37c7193d33144754
#
_entry.id   672621129c58250b37c7193d33144754
#
_cell.length_a   1.000
_cell.length_b   1.000
_cell.length_c   1.000
_cell.angle_alpha   90.00
_cell.angle_beta   90.00
_cell.angle_gamma   90.00
#
_symmetry.space_group_name_H-M   'P 1'
#
loop_
_entity.id
_entity.type
_entity.pdbx_description
1 polymer ?
#
loop_
_entity_poly.entity_id
_entity_poly.type
_entity_poly.pdbx_seq_one_letter_code
_entity_poly.pdbx_strand_id
1 'polypeptide(L)'
;VLRALRAGKHVYCDKPLTATAEESREILEALPSFAGQTTQVALQMRFYPAVMRAKELIREGRIGRVFLFQCDYLHSSGIDPNAQLEAEQGVWRRRRAAGPGSACL
;
A
#
# COMPACT_ATOMS: atom_id res chain seq x y z
N VAL A 1 -11.76 -3.05 -7.70
CA VAL A 1 -10.73 -3.38 -8.70
C VAL A 1 -11.33 -4.26 -9.79
N LEU A 2 -11.71 -5.52 -9.49
CA LEU A 2 -12.16 -6.52 -10.49
C LEU A 2 -13.33 -6.05 -11.37
N ARG A 3 -14.31 -5.34 -10.79
CA ARG A 3 -15.43 -4.79 -11.57
C ARG A 3 -14.97 -3.84 -12.68
N ALA A 4 -13.97 -2.99 -12.40
CA ALA A 4 -13.43 -2.06 -13.40
C ALA A 4 -12.63 -2.81 -14.47
N LEU A 5 -11.83 -3.80 -14.08
CA LEU A 5 -11.08 -4.65 -15.01
C LEU A 5 -12.01 -5.43 -15.93
N ARG A 6 -13.08 -6.04 -15.41
CA ARG A 6 -14.12 -6.73 -16.20
C ARG A 6 -14.85 -5.80 -17.16
N ALA A 7 -14.91 -4.50 -16.85
CA ALA A 7 -15.44 -3.47 -17.73
C ALA A 7 -14.40 -2.91 -18.73
N GLY A 8 -13.23 -3.55 -18.87
CA GLY A 8 -12.17 -3.15 -19.79
C GLY A 8 -11.43 -1.88 -19.41
N LYS A 9 -11.48 -1.45 -18.13
CA LYS A 9 -10.87 -0.20 -17.68
C LYS A 9 -9.49 -0.44 -17.08
N HIS A 10 -8.58 0.51 -17.28
CA HIS A 10 -7.38 0.63 -16.49
C HIS A 10 -7.74 1.01 -15.06
N VAL A 11 -6.94 0.58 -14.07
CA VAL A 11 -7.25 0.80 -12.65
C VAL A 11 -6.08 1.47 -11.94
N TYR A 12 -6.35 2.61 -11.32
CA TYR A 12 -5.51 3.22 -10.31
C TYR A 12 -6.26 3.19 -8.99
N CYS A 13 -5.78 2.39 -8.04
CA CYS A 13 -6.46 2.15 -6.76
C CYS A 13 -5.67 2.78 -5.62
N ASP A 14 -6.37 3.48 -4.72
CA ASP A 14 -5.74 3.95 -3.48
C ASP A 14 -5.45 2.77 -2.53
N LYS A 15 -4.57 3.00 -1.59
CA LYS A 15 -4.25 2.02 -0.54
C LYS A 15 -5.34 2.02 0.56
N PRO A 16 -5.63 0.89 1.18
CA PRO A 16 -5.16 -0.45 0.83
C PRO A 16 -5.86 -0.98 -0.43
N LEU A 17 -5.18 -1.86 -1.15
CA LEU A 17 -5.76 -2.49 -2.35
C LEU A 17 -7.05 -3.23 -2.04
N THR A 18 -7.08 -3.93 -0.91
CA THR A 18 -8.19 -4.76 -0.43
C THR A 18 -8.30 -4.67 1.09
N ALA A 19 -9.40 -5.17 1.64
CA ALA A 19 -9.59 -5.26 3.08
C ALA A 19 -9.03 -6.58 3.68
N THR A 20 -8.92 -7.64 2.87
CA THR A 20 -8.47 -8.96 3.31
C THR A 20 -7.43 -9.57 2.37
N ALA A 21 -6.70 -10.57 2.84
CA ALA A 21 -5.76 -11.33 2.04
C ALA A 21 -6.45 -12.17 0.96
N GLU A 22 -7.65 -12.66 1.25
CA GLU A 22 -8.47 -13.45 0.33
C GLU A 22 -8.86 -12.62 -0.90
N GLU A 23 -9.35 -11.40 -0.69
CA GLU A 23 -9.66 -10.46 -1.77
C GLU A 23 -8.42 -10.12 -2.61
N SER A 24 -7.25 -9.98 -1.98
CA SER A 24 -5.99 -9.75 -2.69
C SER A 24 -5.61 -10.95 -3.55
N ARG A 25 -5.83 -12.16 -3.05
CA ARG A 25 -5.56 -13.40 -3.79
C ARG A 25 -6.49 -13.53 -5.00
N GLU A 26 -7.78 -13.24 -4.82
CA GLU A 26 -8.76 -13.23 -5.92
C GLU A 26 -8.33 -12.27 -7.04
N ILE A 27 -7.86 -11.07 -6.68
CA ILE A 27 -7.35 -10.12 -7.68
C ILE A 27 -6.12 -10.68 -8.38
N LEU A 28 -5.15 -11.22 -7.62
CA LEU A 28 -3.91 -11.75 -8.18
C LEU A 28 -4.16 -12.89 -9.17
N GLU A 29 -5.06 -13.80 -8.83
CA GLU A 29 -5.44 -14.93 -9.69
C GLU A 29 -6.16 -14.47 -10.97
N ALA A 30 -6.92 -13.40 -10.90
CA ALA A 30 -7.63 -12.85 -12.03
C ALA A 30 -6.77 -11.99 -12.97
N LEU A 31 -5.69 -11.37 -12.48
CA LEU A 31 -4.86 -10.42 -13.23
C LEU A 31 -4.38 -10.93 -14.61
N PRO A 32 -3.96 -12.19 -14.78
CA PRO A 32 -3.52 -12.69 -16.10
C PRO A 32 -4.59 -12.55 -17.19
N SER A 33 -5.87 -12.60 -16.83
CA SER A 33 -7.00 -12.43 -17.75
C SER A 33 -7.18 -10.98 -18.24
N PHE A 34 -6.47 -10.04 -17.63
CA PHE A 34 -6.56 -8.60 -17.89
C PHE A 34 -5.24 -7.99 -18.37
N ALA A 35 -4.43 -8.77 -19.08
CA ALA A 35 -3.09 -8.36 -19.54
C ALA A 35 -3.06 -7.09 -20.41
N GLY A 36 -4.19 -6.72 -21.03
CA GLY A 36 -4.34 -5.47 -21.80
C GLY A 36 -4.63 -4.23 -20.94
N GLN A 37 -4.94 -4.39 -19.66
CA GLN A 37 -5.21 -3.26 -18.75
C GLN A 37 -4.01 -2.96 -17.86
N THR A 38 -3.80 -1.67 -17.63
CA THR A 38 -2.81 -1.19 -16.66
C THR A 38 -3.44 -1.14 -15.27
N THR A 39 -2.76 -1.70 -14.29
CA THR A 39 -3.18 -1.66 -12.90
C THR A 39 -2.06 -1.09 -12.03
N GLN A 40 -2.43 -0.22 -11.10
CA GLN A 40 -1.49 0.38 -10.15
C GLN A 40 -2.15 0.66 -8.81
N VAL A 41 -1.41 0.44 -7.73
CA VAL A 41 -1.79 0.86 -6.38
C VAL A 41 -1.00 2.11 -5.99
N ALA A 42 -1.66 3.06 -5.34
CA ALA A 42 -1.08 4.31 -4.86
C ALA A 42 -0.14 4.08 -3.66
N LEU A 43 1.07 3.63 -3.94
CA LEU A 43 2.15 3.45 -2.97
C LEU A 43 3.18 4.57 -3.16
N GLN A 44 2.80 5.79 -2.83
CA GLN A 44 3.54 7.01 -3.16
C GLN A 44 4.98 7.04 -2.65
N MET A 45 5.26 6.41 -1.51
CA MET A 45 6.61 6.39 -0.93
C MET A 45 7.65 5.76 -1.85
N ARG A 46 7.23 4.83 -2.73
CA ARG A 46 8.12 4.20 -3.72
C ARG A 46 8.71 5.20 -4.71
N PHE A 47 8.06 6.34 -4.89
CA PHE A 47 8.42 7.36 -5.87
C PHE A 47 9.13 8.57 -5.24
N TYR A 48 9.43 8.52 -3.95
CA TYR A 48 10.24 9.56 -3.33
C TYR A 48 11.65 9.55 -3.94
N PRO A 49 12.20 10.71 -4.32
CA PRO A 49 13.50 10.78 -4.99
C PRO A 49 14.60 10.02 -4.25
N ALA A 50 14.65 10.13 -2.93
CA ALA A 50 15.63 9.41 -2.10
C ALA A 50 15.47 7.88 -2.20
N VAL A 51 14.20 7.37 -2.20
CA VAL A 51 13.90 5.94 -2.33
C VAL A 51 14.26 5.44 -3.74
N MET A 52 13.95 6.21 -4.76
CA MET A 52 14.33 5.90 -6.14
C MET A 52 15.86 5.85 -6.29
N ARG A 53 16.56 6.84 -5.74
CA ARG A 53 18.03 6.86 -5.78
C ARG A 53 18.66 5.70 -5.01
N ALA A 54 18.14 5.37 -3.84
CA ALA A 54 18.59 4.20 -3.08
C ALA A 54 18.43 2.90 -3.89
N LYS A 55 17.31 2.71 -4.56
CA LYS A 55 17.05 1.56 -5.43
C LYS A 55 18.04 1.49 -6.60
N GLU A 56 18.38 2.63 -7.21
CA GLU A 56 19.38 2.70 -8.28
C GLU A 56 20.76 2.29 -7.77
N LEU A 57 21.22 2.82 -6.63
CA LEU A 57 22.50 2.50 -6.04
C LEU A 57 22.64 1.00 -5.71
N ILE A 58 21.56 0.39 -5.20
CA ILE A 58 21.52 -1.05 -4.97
C ILE A 58 21.66 -1.82 -6.29
N ARG A 59 20.90 -1.42 -7.32
CA ARG A 59 20.95 -2.07 -8.64
C ARG A 59 22.29 -1.91 -9.35
N GLU A 60 22.98 -0.78 -9.15
CA GLU A 60 24.32 -0.51 -9.62
C GLU A 60 25.40 -1.30 -8.86
N GLY A 61 25.04 -2.04 -7.83
CA GLY A 61 25.97 -2.80 -7.00
C GLY A 61 26.82 -1.95 -6.04
N ARG A 62 26.49 -0.67 -5.83
CA ARG A 62 27.29 0.28 -5.04
C ARG A 62 27.48 -0.15 -3.59
N ILE A 63 26.55 -0.91 -3.04
CA ILE A 63 26.62 -1.42 -1.67
C ILE A 63 26.87 -2.95 -1.62
N GLY A 64 27.13 -3.56 -2.78
CA GLY A 64 27.34 -5.00 -2.88
C GLY A 64 26.09 -5.81 -2.57
N ARG A 65 26.30 -7.00 -1.98
CA ARG A 65 25.18 -7.88 -1.59
C ARG A 65 24.48 -7.36 -0.34
N VAL A 66 23.18 -7.12 -0.46
CA VAL A 66 22.34 -6.68 0.68
C VAL A 66 22.12 -7.86 1.64
N PHE A 67 22.49 -7.71 2.90
CA PHE A 67 22.31 -8.70 3.95
C PHE A 67 21.18 -8.34 4.89
N LEU A 68 20.96 -7.05 5.12
CA LEU A 68 19.97 -6.52 6.05
C LEU A 68 19.34 -5.26 5.47
N PHE A 69 18.05 -5.12 5.66
CA PHE A 69 17.31 -3.90 5.44
C PHE A 69 16.64 -3.50 6.75
N GLN A 70 16.88 -2.28 7.21
CA GLN A 70 16.19 -1.67 8.34
C GLN A 70 15.62 -0.33 7.91
N CYS A 71 14.37 -0.07 8.28
CA CYS A 71 13.70 1.19 7.99
C CYS A 71 12.81 1.59 9.17
N ASP A 72 12.99 2.80 9.66
CA ASP A 72 12.15 3.39 10.68
C ASP A 72 11.32 4.51 10.05
N TYR A 73 10.00 4.40 10.15
CA TYR A 73 9.08 5.42 9.71
C TYR A 73 8.41 6.09 10.91
N LEU A 74 8.99 7.21 11.32
CA LEU A 74 8.52 7.96 12.47
C LEU A 74 7.59 9.09 12.02
N HIS A 75 6.43 9.20 12.64
CA HIS A 75 5.48 10.28 12.39
C HIS A 75 4.73 10.67 13.68
N SER A 76 4.20 11.88 13.70
CA SER A 76 3.52 12.45 14.87
C SER A 76 2.02 12.14 14.93
N SER A 77 1.45 11.44 13.94
CA SER A 77 0.02 11.14 13.92
C SER A 77 -0.33 10.11 14.99
N GLY A 78 -0.63 10.52 16.17
CA GLY A 78 -0.94 9.63 17.28
C GLY A 78 -0.34 10.09 18.60
N ILE A 79 0.45 11.15 18.57
CA ILE A 79 1.04 11.74 19.78
C ILE A 79 -0.04 12.36 20.66
N ASP A 80 -1.05 13.01 20.06
CA ASP A 80 -2.20 13.55 20.80
C ASP A 80 -3.41 12.61 20.68
N PRO A 81 -3.74 11.85 21.73
CA PRO A 81 -4.91 10.98 21.72
C PRO A 81 -6.24 11.74 21.53
N ASN A 82 -6.30 13.01 21.96
CA ASN A 82 -7.53 13.80 21.88
C ASN A 82 -7.76 14.34 20.46
N ALA A 83 -6.72 14.77 19.77
CA ALA A 83 -6.82 15.22 18.39
C ALA A 83 -7.32 14.09 17.43
N GLN A 84 -7.06 12.84 17.78
CA GLN A 84 -7.56 11.68 17.01
C GLN A 84 -9.02 11.35 17.33
N LEU A 85 -9.51 11.71 18.51
CA LEU A 85 -10.90 11.44 18.92
C LEU A 85 -11.90 12.32 18.16
N GLU A 86 -11.50 13.53 17.80
CA GLU A 86 -12.36 14.53 17.18
C GLU A 86 -12.40 14.41 15.64
N ALA A 87 -11.38 13.81 15.03
CA ALA A 87 -11.35 13.64 13.58
C ALA A 87 -12.17 12.42 13.14
N GLU A 88 -13.18 12.63 12.28
CA GLU A 88 -13.98 11.55 11.67
C GLU A 88 -13.09 10.45 11.06
N GLN A 89 -11.93 10.81 10.52
CA GLN A 89 -10.92 9.90 9.99
C GLN A 89 -10.34 8.95 11.07
N GLY A 90 -10.25 9.37 12.33
CA GLY A 90 -9.80 8.51 13.44
C GLY A 90 -10.85 7.48 13.84
N VAL A 91 -12.14 7.77 13.63
CA VAL A 91 -13.24 6.87 13.99
C VAL A 91 -13.30 5.65 13.07
N TRP A 92 -13.15 5.82 11.76
CA TRP A 92 -13.20 4.68 10.84
C TRP A 92 -11.97 3.77 10.96
N ARG A 93 -10.79 4.32 11.21
CA ARG A 93 -9.56 3.53 11.47
C ARG A 93 -9.71 2.65 12.70
N ARG A 94 -10.28 3.18 13.79
CA ARG A 94 -10.54 2.42 15.02
C ARG A 94 -11.62 1.36 14.84
N ARG A 95 -12.69 1.67 14.11
CA ARG A 95 -13.75 0.70 13.81
C ARG A 95 -13.22 -0.48 12.98
N ARG A 96 -12.31 -0.21 12.05
CA ARG A 96 -11.62 -1.26 11.29
C ARG A 96 -10.61 -2.04 12.12
N ALA A 97 -9.90 -1.37 13.04
CA ALA A 97 -8.95 -2.02 13.95
C ALA A 97 -9.63 -3.01 14.91
N ALA A 98 -10.91 -2.82 15.21
CA ALA A 98 -11.70 -3.73 16.04
C ALA A 98 -12.32 -4.92 15.28
N GLY A 99 -12.18 -5.00 13.95
CA GLY A 99 -12.72 -6.07 13.12
C GLY A 99 -11.68 -7.11 12.70
N PRO A 100 -12.12 -8.35 12.36
CA PRO A 100 -11.23 -9.36 11.80
C PRO A 100 -10.66 -8.86 10.46
N GLY A 101 -9.36 -8.71 10.37
CA GLY A 101 -8.64 -8.28 9.17
C GLY A 101 -8.09 -6.85 9.18
N SER A 102 -8.11 -6.15 10.30
CA SER A 102 -7.52 -4.82 10.40
C SER A 102 -5.99 -4.87 10.52
N ALA A 103 -5.33 -5.28 9.49
CA ALA A 103 -3.89 -5.08 9.31
C ALA A 103 -3.64 -3.83 8.45
N CYS A 104 -4.07 -2.67 8.91
CA CYS A 104 -3.60 -1.38 8.40
C CYS A 104 -2.94 -0.65 9.56
N LEU A 105 -1.72 -1.02 9.82
CA LEU A 105 -0.76 -0.19 10.53
C LEU A 105 -0.21 0.88 9.60
#